data_d6cdbd2d944b3fc47f89d6c90c030669
#
_entry.id   d6cdbd2d944b3fc47f89d6c90c030669
#
_cell.length_a   1.000
_cell.length_b   1.000
_cell.length_c   1.000
_cell.angle_alpha   90.00
_cell.angle_beta   90.00
_cell.angle_gamma   90.00
#
_symmetry.space_group_name_H-M   'P 1'
#
loop_
_entity.id
_entity.type
_entity.pdbx_description
1 polymer ?
#
loop_
_entity_poly.entity_id
_entity_poly.type
_entity_poly.pdbx_seq_one_letter_code
_entity_poly.pdbx_strand_id
1 'polypeptide(L)'
;MIQLSILDQSPVAEQQTQAEALHNTIKLAQVADKLGYTRFWVSEHHNTPILTGSSPEVLISHLAAKTERIRIGSGGIMLPHYSAYKVAENFNVLEALAPGRIDMGIGRAPGGAPLSTLALQDGQVRNNIRFPEQVDDLLAYTHGELPEGHRFEGLHATPSLASHPHIWLLGSSSYTAKLAAEKGLPFSFAHFINAYDGRAAVKYYMEHFKPSIYYQKPKVVVSIQAVTAATDEQAEEIAKSADWAVILIESGVALKGIPSLNTVSQFPQEPDFLERIRKNRNRILVGSPATVKAQLEELQAAYSIDEFMLVSLTPDYEQKIEGYRLLAEAFNLN
;
A
#
# COMPACT_ATOMS: atom_id res chain seq x y z
N MET A 1 -19.67 9.56 -2.03
CA MET A 1 -18.77 10.24 -1.06
C MET A 1 -17.42 9.55 -1.14
N ILE A 2 -16.33 10.28 -1.26
CA ILE A 2 -14.99 9.70 -1.34
C ILE A 2 -14.60 9.17 0.06
N GLN A 3 -14.16 7.92 0.11
CA GLN A 3 -13.56 7.30 1.28
C GLN A 3 -12.04 7.45 1.20
N LEU A 4 -11.41 7.78 2.33
CA LEU A 4 -9.96 7.89 2.42
C LEU A 4 -9.37 6.77 3.29
N SER A 5 -8.28 6.22 2.81
CA SER A 5 -7.45 5.19 3.46
C SER A 5 -5.99 5.62 3.44
N ILE A 6 -5.15 4.98 4.23
CA ILE A 6 -3.72 5.29 4.32
C ILE A 6 -2.90 4.03 4.01
N LEU A 7 -1.88 4.17 3.16
CA LEU A 7 -0.77 3.23 3.03
C LEU A 7 0.48 3.85 3.62
N ASP A 8 0.93 3.35 4.75
CA ASP A 8 2.18 3.78 5.34
C ASP A 8 3.30 2.79 5.04
N GLN A 9 4.34 3.28 4.39
CA GLN A 9 5.52 2.49 4.03
C GLN A 9 6.60 2.50 5.12
N SER A 10 6.29 3.05 6.30
CA SER A 10 7.23 3.28 7.40
C SER A 10 8.50 4.00 6.92
N PRO A 11 8.37 5.19 6.29
CA PRO A 11 9.49 5.94 5.75
C PRO A 11 10.41 6.43 6.86
N VAL A 12 11.72 6.33 6.62
CA VAL A 12 12.78 6.76 7.53
C VAL A 12 13.30 8.10 7.05
N ALA A 13 13.19 9.16 7.85
CA ALA A 13 13.83 10.44 7.58
C ALA A 13 15.37 10.34 7.76
N GLU A 14 16.15 11.17 7.08
CA GLU A 14 17.63 11.07 7.07
C GLU A 14 18.30 11.18 8.47
N GLN A 15 17.62 11.82 9.43
CA GLN A 15 18.10 11.98 10.80
C GLN A 15 17.40 11.05 11.81
N GLN A 16 16.64 10.06 11.31
CA GLN A 16 15.82 9.19 12.12
C GLN A 16 16.34 7.75 12.08
N THR A 17 16.17 7.03 13.16
CA THR A 17 16.40 5.58 13.21
C THR A 17 15.20 4.82 12.62
N GLN A 18 15.45 3.60 12.13
CA GLN A 18 14.38 2.72 11.66
C GLN A 18 13.38 2.35 12.77
N ALA A 19 13.85 2.23 14.01
CA ALA A 19 12.97 1.97 15.15
C ALA A 19 12.01 3.15 15.41
N GLU A 20 12.49 4.39 15.36
CA GLU A 20 11.64 5.59 15.48
C GLU A 20 10.60 5.65 14.36
N ALA A 21 10.98 5.30 13.12
CA ALA A 21 10.05 5.26 11.99
C ALA A 21 8.91 4.24 12.21
N LEU A 22 9.20 3.05 12.76
CA LEU A 22 8.16 2.07 13.14
C LEU A 22 7.23 2.61 14.25
N HIS A 23 7.78 3.30 15.26
CA HIS A 23 6.96 3.94 16.30
C HIS A 23 6.08 5.06 15.73
N ASN A 24 6.56 5.78 14.73
CA ASN A 24 5.77 6.79 14.03
C ASN A 24 4.63 6.15 13.22
N THR A 25 4.86 5.03 12.57
CA THR A 25 3.80 4.24 11.91
C THR A 25 2.68 3.86 12.90
N ILE A 26 3.05 3.40 14.10
CA ILE A 26 2.06 3.05 15.15
C ILE A 26 1.24 4.27 15.56
N LYS A 27 1.89 5.40 15.85
CA LYS A 27 1.20 6.65 16.21
C LYS A 27 0.30 7.14 15.08
N LEU A 28 0.76 7.07 13.82
CA LEU A 28 -0.05 7.46 12.66
C LEU A 28 -1.30 6.59 12.53
N ALA A 29 -1.19 5.27 12.72
CA ALA A 29 -2.35 4.38 12.69
C ALA A 29 -3.39 4.72 13.76
N GLN A 30 -2.94 5.06 14.98
CA GLN A 30 -3.83 5.51 16.07
C GLN A 30 -4.50 6.86 15.77
N VAL A 31 -3.80 7.77 15.11
CA VAL A 31 -4.38 9.04 14.65
C VAL A 31 -5.39 8.80 13.54
N ALA A 32 -5.06 7.97 12.55
CA ALA A 32 -5.95 7.60 11.46
C ALA A 32 -7.25 6.94 11.94
N ASP A 33 -7.16 6.07 12.95
CA ASP A 33 -8.31 5.44 13.59
C ASP A 33 -9.26 6.48 14.22
N LYS A 34 -8.70 7.45 14.93
CA LYS A 34 -9.46 8.54 15.58
C LYS A 34 -10.08 9.49 14.56
N LEU A 35 -9.41 9.72 13.44
CA LEU A 35 -9.84 10.62 12.38
C LEU A 35 -10.87 10.00 11.41
N GLY A 36 -11.23 8.72 11.56
CA GLY A 36 -12.25 8.09 10.73
C GLY A 36 -11.76 7.61 9.36
N TYR A 37 -10.47 7.42 9.15
CA TYR A 37 -9.95 6.76 7.95
C TYR A 37 -10.49 5.33 7.84
N THR A 38 -10.79 4.88 6.60
CA THR A 38 -11.43 3.57 6.37
C THR A 38 -10.49 2.43 6.67
N ARG A 39 -9.22 2.53 6.21
CA ARG A 39 -8.20 1.50 6.42
C ARG A 39 -6.79 2.07 6.52
N PHE A 40 -5.92 1.34 7.17
CA PHE A 40 -4.50 1.62 7.31
C PHE A 40 -3.70 0.39 6.92
N TRP A 41 -2.97 0.47 5.82
CA TRP A 41 -2.15 -0.62 5.33
C TRP A 41 -0.66 -0.31 5.53
N VAL A 42 0.14 -1.35 5.70
CA VAL A 42 1.60 -1.27 5.76
C VAL A 42 2.23 -2.10 4.65
N SER A 43 3.33 -1.62 4.08
CA SER A 43 3.99 -2.27 2.95
C SER A 43 5.11 -3.23 3.39
N GLU A 44 5.56 -4.07 2.44
CA GLU A 44 6.72 -4.96 2.60
C GLU A 44 7.88 -4.47 1.75
N HIS A 45 8.98 -4.10 2.39
CA HIS A 45 10.21 -3.70 1.73
C HIS A 45 11.42 -4.30 2.43
N HIS A 46 12.39 -4.78 1.63
CA HIS A 46 13.57 -5.47 2.11
C HIS A 46 14.85 -4.76 1.70
N ASN A 47 15.86 -4.76 2.59
CA ASN A 47 17.20 -4.25 2.36
C ASN A 47 17.21 -2.82 1.79
N THR A 48 16.39 -1.95 2.37
CA THR A 48 16.38 -0.52 2.05
C THR A 48 16.50 0.31 3.32
N PRO A 49 17.35 1.35 3.35
CA PRO A 49 17.48 2.20 4.53
C PRO A 49 16.36 3.23 4.68
N ILE A 50 15.58 3.47 3.64
CA ILE A 50 14.55 4.53 3.59
C ILE A 50 13.13 4.06 3.95
N LEU A 51 12.89 2.75 3.96
CA LEU A 51 11.61 2.14 4.32
C LEU A 51 11.88 0.94 5.26
N THR A 52 11.24 0.89 6.40
CA THR A 52 11.60 -0.11 7.43
C THR A 52 10.55 -1.21 7.65
N GLY A 53 9.46 -1.23 6.89
CA GLY A 53 8.43 -2.26 6.97
C GLY A 53 8.83 -3.54 6.24
N SER A 54 9.51 -4.48 6.90
CA SER A 54 9.97 -5.74 6.29
C SER A 54 9.11 -6.96 6.63
N SER A 55 8.23 -6.87 7.62
CA SER A 55 7.36 -7.95 8.08
C SER A 55 5.98 -7.39 8.40
N PRO A 56 5.13 -7.19 7.37
CA PRO A 56 3.81 -6.60 7.55
C PRO A 56 2.96 -7.35 8.57
N GLU A 57 2.95 -8.68 8.58
CA GLU A 57 2.13 -9.48 9.48
C GLU A 57 2.44 -9.20 10.96
N VAL A 58 3.73 -9.02 11.29
CA VAL A 58 4.18 -8.70 12.65
C VAL A 58 3.69 -7.29 13.04
N LEU A 59 3.83 -6.32 12.12
CA LEU A 59 3.41 -4.94 12.36
C LEU A 59 1.88 -4.84 12.44
N ILE A 60 1.14 -5.50 11.55
CA ILE A 60 -0.33 -5.55 11.55
C ILE A 60 -0.86 -6.06 12.90
N SER A 61 -0.27 -7.11 13.46
CA SER A 61 -0.66 -7.62 14.78
C SER A 61 -0.54 -6.54 15.86
N HIS A 62 0.56 -5.80 15.86
CA HIS A 62 0.77 -4.72 16.82
C HIS A 62 -0.21 -3.55 16.58
N LEU A 63 -0.42 -3.14 15.33
CA LEU A 63 -1.34 -2.06 14.96
C LEU A 63 -2.79 -2.41 15.32
N ALA A 64 -3.22 -3.64 15.06
CA ALA A 64 -4.56 -4.11 15.39
C ALA A 64 -4.85 -4.05 16.91
N ALA A 65 -3.83 -4.31 17.73
CA ALA A 65 -3.91 -4.19 19.19
C ALA A 65 -3.87 -2.74 19.71
N LYS A 66 -3.46 -1.79 18.88
CA LYS A 66 -3.34 -0.36 19.23
C LYS A 66 -4.45 0.53 18.63
N THR A 67 -5.36 -0.05 17.86
CA THR A 67 -6.46 0.62 17.18
C THR A 67 -7.78 -0.11 17.45
N GLU A 68 -8.92 0.57 17.29
CA GLU A 68 -10.22 0.02 17.69
C GLU A 68 -11.17 -0.25 16.50
N ARG A 69 -11.23 0.65 15.52
CA ARG A 69 -12.23 0.65 14.45
C ARG A 69 -11.65 0.46 13.06
N ILE A 70 -10.53 1.12 12.77
CA ILE A 70 -9.92 1.15 11.45
C ILE A 70 -9.54 -0.26 11.00
N ARG A 71 -9.75 -0.55 9.72
CA ARG A 71 -9.26 -1.80 9.13
C ARG A 71 -7.74 -1.72 8.98
N ILE A 72 -7.04 -2.77 9.40
CA ILE A 72 -5.58 -2.87 9.31
C ILE A 72 -5.21 -3.94 8.29
N GLY A 73 -4.18 -3.69 7.49
CA GLY A 73 -3.81 -4.66 6.47
C GLY A 73 -2.43 -4.49 5.87
N SER A 74 -2.11 -5.37 4.94
CA SER A 74 -0.89 -5.32 4.14
C SER A 74 -1.13 -4.63 2.79
N GLY A 75 -0.18 -3.82 2.39
CA GLY A 75 -0.19 -3.15 1.10
C GLY A 75 1.15 -3.26 0.35
N GLY A 76 1.70 -4.54 0.15
CA GLY A 76 1.15 -5.88 0.43
C GLY A 76 2.18 -6.88 0.88
N ILE A 77 1.74 -8.12 1.04
CA ILE A 77 2.63 -9.27 1.15
C ILE A 77 3.15 -9.63 -0.24
N MET A 78 4.45 -9.82 -0.36
CA MET A 78 5.08 -10.24 -1.62
C MET A 78 4.99 -11.77 -1.76
N LEU A 79 3.77 -12.28 -2.03
CA LEU A 79 3.40 -13.69 -1.97
C LEU A 79 4.38 -14.66 -2.64
N PRO A 80 5.04 -14.34 -3.79
CA PRO A 80 6.01 -15.25 -4.39
C PRO A 80 7.26 -15.54 -3.55
N HIS A 81 7.49 -14.84 -2.44
CA HIS A 81 8.57 -15.16 -1.50
C HIS A 81 8.16 -16.23 -0.49
N TYR A 82 6.87 -16.53 -0.34
CA TYR A 82 6.35 -17.29 0.78
C TYR A 82 5.51 -18.50 0.35
N SER A 83 5.28 -19.40 1.29
CA SER A 83 4.24 -20.43 1.20
C SER A 83 2.86 -19.77 1.36
N ALA A 84 1.96 -19.98 0.41
CA ALA A 84 0.57 -19.53 0.52
C ALA A 84 -0.11 -20.09 1.79
N TYR A 85 0.21 -21.32 2.16
CA TYR A 85 -0.25 -21.93 3.40
C TYR A 85 0.19 -21.14 4.64
N LYS A 86 1.48 -20.76 4.73
CA LYS A 86 1.96 -20.00 5.88
C LYS A 86 1.39 -18.58 5.95
N VAL A 87 1.21 -17.93 4.80
CA VAL A 87 0.55 -16.62 4.75
C VAL A 87 -0.91 -16.75 5.21
N ALA A 88 -1.65 -17.78 4.79
CA ALA A 88 -3.00 -18.02 5.28
C ALA A 88 -3.05 -18.19 6.79
N GLU A 89 -2.16 -19.01 7.40
CA GLU A 89 -2.09 -19.16 8.85
C GLU A 89 -1.83 -17.84 9.58
N ASN A 90 -0.86 -17.04 9.10
CA ASN A 90 -0.57 -15.74 9.69
C ASN A 90 -1.81 -14.83 9.70
N PHE A 91 -2.50 -14.74 8.57
CA PHE A 91 -3.69 -13.88 8.45
C PHE A 91 -4.93 -14.44 9.16
N ASN A 92 -5.07 -15.76 9.29
CA ASN A 92 -6.09 -16.35 10.15
C ASN A 92 -5.84 -16.00 11.62
N VAL A 93 -4.60 -16.01 12.10
CA VAL A 93 -4.27 -15.55 13.45
C VAL A 93 -4.61 -14.07 13.61
N LEU A 94 -4.28 -13.21 12.64
CA LEU A 94 -4.62 -11.79 12.70
C LEU A 94 -6.13 -11.56 12.73
N GLU A 95 -6.89 -12.27 11.90
CA GLU A 95 -8.36 -12.17 11.87
C GLU A 95 -8.98 -12.68 13.19
N ALA A 96 -8.43 -13.74 13.80
CA ALA A 96 -8.87 -14.20 15.11
C ALA A 96 -8.64 -13.16 16.22
N LEU A 97 -7.54 -12.38 16.13
CA LEU A 97 -7.19 -11.34 17.11
C LEU A 97 -7.96 -10.03 16.89
N ALA A 98 -8.34 -9.73 15.64
CA ALA A 98 -9.06 -8.51 15.27
C ALA A 98 -10.17 -8.81 14.24
N PRO A 99 -11.24 -9.52 14.63
CA PRO A 99 -12.27 -10.01 13.72
C PRO A 99 -12.92 -8.89 12.90
N GLY A 100 -13.04 -9.12 11.60
CA GLY A 100 -13.68 -8.20 10.66
C GLY A 100 -12.86 -6.96 10.30
N ARG A 101 -11.62 -6.79 10.84
CA ARG A 101 -10.78 -5.62 10.60
C ARG A 101 -9.54 -5.90 9.76
N ILE A 102 -9.30 -7.12 9.33
CA ILE A 102 -8.06 -7.48 8.64
C ILE A 102 -8.24 -7.45 7.12
N ASP A 103 -7.29 -6.78 6.45
CA ASP A 103 -7.12 -6.79 4.99
C ASP A 103 -5.80 -7.49 4.63
N MET A 104 -5.86 -8.47 3.75
CA MET A 104 -4.72 -9.19 3.21
C MET A 104 -4.45 -8.73 1.77
N GLY A 105 -3.68 -7.66 1.64
CA GLY A 105 -3.22 -7.22 0.33
C GLY A 105 -2.00 -8.02 -0.10
N ILE A 106 -2.04 -8.60 -1.28
CA ILE A 106 -0.98 -9.45 -1.84
C ILE A 106 -0.47 -8.91 -3.18
N GLY A 107 0.83 -8.89 -3.34
CA GLY A 107 1.53 -8.41 -4.52
C GLY A 107 2.50 -9.42 -5.11
N ARG A 108 2.95 -9.11 -6.33
CA ARG A 108 3.93 -9.92 -7.07
C ARG A 108 5.32 -9.27 -7.12
N ALA A 109 5.46 -8.04 -6.69
CA ALA A 109 6.73 -7.32 -6.72
C ALA A 109 7.80 -8.01 -5.83
N PRO A 110 9.09 -7.77 -6.05
CA PRO A 110 10.14 -8.37 -5.21
C PRO A 110 10.27 -7.70 -3.84
N GLY A 111 9.71 -6.52 -3.61
CA GLY A 111 9.81 -5.78 -2.35
C GLY A 111 11.21 -5.29 -1.99
N GLY A 112 12.22 -5.54 -2.82
CA GLY A 112 13.61 -5.13 -2.56
C GLY A 112 14.56 -5.45 -3.72
N ALA A 113 15.87 -5.23 -3.48
CA ALA A 113 16.92 -5.48 -4.45
C ALA A 113 17.11 -7.00 -4.70
N PRO A 114 17.77 -7.39 -5.81
CA PRO A 114 17.97 -8.81 -6.16
C PRO A 114 18.62 -9.66 -5.05
N LEU A 115 19.52 -9.08 -4.26
CA LEU A 115 20.18 -9.80 -3.17
C LEU A 115 19.21 -10.19 -2.04
N SER A 116 18.28 -9.29 -1.67
CA SER A 116 17.24 -9.61 -0.69
C SER A 116 16.27 -10.66 -1.21
N THR A 117 15.91 -10.58 -2.49
CA THR A 117 15.08 -11.60 -3.16
C THR A 117 15.74 -12.98 -3.08
N LEU A 118 17.05 -13.06 -3.36
CA LEU A 118 17.81 -14.31 -3.28
C LEU A 118 17.85 -14.87 -1.85
N ALA A 119 18.05 -13.98 -0.86
CA ALA A 119 18.07 -14.37 0.56
C ALA A 119 16.70 -14.88 1.03
N LEU A 120 15.59 -14.23 0.65
CA LEU A 120 14.23 -14.65 0.97
C LEU A 120 13.86 -16.01 0.35
N GLN A 121 14.52 -16.40 -0.72
CA GLN A 121 14.32 -17.67 -1.43
C GLN A 121 15.40 -18.72 -1.06
N ASP A 122 16.19 -18.49 -0.01
CA ASP A 122 17.28 -19.39 0.40
C ASP A 122 18.20 -19.76 -0.79
N GLY A 123 18.58 -18.78 -1.58
CA GLY A 123 19.43 -18.96 -2.76
C GLY A 123 18.72 -19.48 -4.01
N GLN A 124 17.42 -19.77 -3.95
CA GLN A 124 16.66 -20.26 -5.10
C GLN A 124 16.15 -19.11 -5.99
N VAL A 125 15.88 -19.41 -7.25
CA VAL A 125 15.27 -18.44 -8.17
C VAL A 125 13.80 -18.27 -7.85
N ARG A 126 13.39 -17.02 -7.63
CA ARG A 126 12.00 -16.67 -7.36
C ARG A 126 11.09 -17.00 -8.55
N ASN A 127 10.04 -17.79 -8.30
CA ASN A 127 9.12 -18.22 -9.34
C ASN A 127 7.83 -17.38 -9.37
N ASN A 128 7.83 -16.31 -10.17
CA ASN A 128 6.67 -15.43 -10.35
C ASN A 128 5.57 -16.03 -11.23
N ILE A 129 5.86 -17.10 -12.00
CA ILE A 129 4.90 -17.73 -12.90
C ILE A 129 3.78 -18.38 -12.08
N ARG A 130 4.10 -18.91 -10.91
CA ARG A 130 3.15 -19.56 -10.01
C ARG A 130 2.25 -18.61 -9.22
N PHE A 131 2.40 -17.30 -9.38
CA PHE A 131 1.62 -16.33 -8.60
C PHE A 131 0.09 -16.53 -8.70
N PRO A 132 -0.51 -16.76 -9.89
CA PRO A 132 -1.96 -17.05 -9.97
C PRO A 132 -2.38 -18.31 -9.23
N GLU A 133 -1.57 -19.38 -9.27
CA GLU A 133 -1.78 -20.62 -8.53
C GLU A 133 -1.63 -20.40 -7.01
N GLN A 134 -0.63 -19.63 -6.58
CA GLN A 134 -0.46 -19.28 -5.17
C GLN A 134 -1.66 -18.47 -4.63
N VAL A 135 -2.28 -17.64 -5.47
CA VAL A 135 -3.51 -16.91 -5.11
C VAL A 135 -4.67 -17.88 -4.89
N ASP A 136 -4.81 -18.89 -5.76
CA ASP A 136 -5.84 -19.94 -5.60
C ASP A 136 -5.61 -20.75 -4.33
N ASP A 137 -4.38 -21.20 -4.09
CA ASP A 137 -3.99 -21.89 -2.87
C ASP A 137 -4.31 -21.04 -1.62
N LEU A 138 -3.98 -19.75 -1.65
CA LEU A 138 -4.21 -18.83 -0.54
C LEU A 138 -5.69 -18.66 -0.23
N LEU A 139 -6.53 -18.51 -1.26
CA LEU A 139 -7.99 -18.46 -1.12
C LEU A 139 -8.52 -19.74 -0.50
N ALA A 140 -8.11 -20.89 -1.03
CA ALA A 140 -8.54 -22.20 -0.55
C ALA A 140 -8.14 -22.43 0.92
N TYR A 141 -6.90 -22.11 1.29
CA TYR A 141 -6.44 -22.24 2.70
C TYR A 141 -7.17 -21.29 3.65
N THR A 142 -7.39 -20.03 3.22
CA THR A 142 -8.05 -19.03 4.06
C THR A 142 -9.51 -19.38 4.33
N HIS A 143 -10.21 -19.99 3.36
CA HIS A 143 -11.62 -20.37 3.48
C HIS A 143 -11.83 -21.84 3.88
N GLY A 144 -10.76 -22.62 4.03
CA GLY A 144 -10.79 -24.00 4.50
C GLY A 144 -11.27 -25.04 3.47
N GLU A 145 -11.29 -24.68 2.19
CA GLU A 145 -11.85 -25.50 1.11
C GLU A 145 -10.82 -25.79 0.01
N LEU A 146 -9.90 -26.73 0.27
CA LEU A 146 -9.02 -27.23 -0.78
C LEU A 146 -9.83 -28.06 -1.80
N PRO A 147 -9.65 -27.84 -3.12
CA PRO A 147 -10.35 -28.63 -4.13
C PRO A 147 -9.91 -30.10 -4.10
N GLU A 148 -10.84 -30.98 -4.51
CA GLU A 148 -10.55 -32.41 -4.68
C GLU A 148 -9.36 -32.61 -5.63
N GLY A 149 -8.45 -33.50 -5.26
CA GLY A 149 -7.20 -33.76 -6.01
C GLY A 149 -6.12 -32.68 -5.85
N HIS A 150 -6.30 -31.74 -4.95
CA HIS A 150 -5.24 -30.79 -4.63
C HIS A 150 -4.01 -31.51 -4.06
N ARG A 151 -2.78 -31.06 -4.42
CA ARG A 151 -1.52 -31.69 -3.97
C ARG A 151 -1.34 -31.80 -2.46
N PHE A 152 -2.10 -31.03 -1.70
CA PHE A 152 -2.13 -31.04 -0.22
C PHE A 152 -3.57 -31.28 0.30
N GLU A 153 -4.34 -32.10 -0.37
CA GLU A 153 -5.70 -32.46 0.05
C GLU A 153 -5.74 -32.89 1.51
N GLY A 154 -6.70 -32.38 2.25
CA GLY A 154 -6.84 -32.64 3.70
C GLY A 154 -6.02 -31.73 4.59
N LEU A 155 -5.18 -30.81 4.04
CA LEU A 155 -4.46 -29.83 4.83
C LEU A 155 -5.37 -28.62 5.14
N HIS A 156 -5.40 -28.18 6.39
CA HIS A 156 -6.15 -27.00 6.84
C HIS A 156 -5.23 -25.96 7.44
N ALA A 157 -5.42 -24.69 7.06
CA ALA A 157 -4.75 -23.58 7.72
C ALA A 157 -5.44 -23.29 9.08
N THR A 158 -4.64 -23.09 10.11
CA THR A 158 -5.15 -22.84 11.47
C THR A 158 -4.80 -21.43 11.94
N PRO A 159 -5.67 -20.81 12.79
CA PRO A 159 -6.96 -21.32 13.28
C PRO A 159 -8.03 -21.36 12.19
N SER A 160 -9.01 -22.28 12.30
CA SER A 160 -10.20 -22.27 11.44
C SER A 160 -11.21 -21.27 12.00
N LEU A 161 -11.71 -20.38 11.18
CA LEU A 161 -12.54 -19.23 11.58
C LEU A 161 -13.83 -19.17 10.77
N ALA A 162 -14.86 -18.54 11.36
CA ALA A 162 -16.12 -18.23 10.67
C ALA A 162 -16.03 -16.91 9.88
N SER A 163 -15.10 -16.02 10.22
CA SER A 163 -14.78 -14.79 9.47
C SER A 163 -13.45 -14.95 8.78
N HIS A 164 -13.24 -14.21 7.69
CA HIS A 164 -12.02 -14.30 6.89
C HIS A 164 -11.46 -12.89 6.60
N PRO A 165 -10.11 -12.73 6.54
CA PRO A 165 -9.51 -11.48 6.11
C PRO A 165 -9.95 -11.14 4.68
N HIS A 166 -10.15 -9.86 4.39
CA HIS A 166 -10.44 -9.43 3.03
C HIS A 166 -9.19 -9.51 2.16
N ILE A 167 -9.23 -10.32 1.11
CA ILE A 167 -8.10 -10.52 0.20
C ILE A 167 -8.16 -9.50 -0.94
N TRP A 168 -7.04 -8.80 -1.19
CA TRP A 168 -6.87 -7.79 -2.23
C TRP A 168 -5.70 -8.15 -3.13
N LEU A 169 -5.87 -8.03 -4.45
CA LEU A 169 -4.75 -8.10 -5.38
C LEU A 169 -4.19 -6.70 -5.65
N LEU A 170 -2.88 -6.52 -5.46
CA LEU A 170 -2.20 -5.25 -5.62
C LEU A 170 -1.33 -5.23 -6.86
N GLY A 171 -1.40 -4.14 -7.61
CA GLY A 171 -0.54 -3.97 -8.79
C GLY A 171 -0.57 -2.58 -9.39
N SER A 172 0.38 -2.32 -10.28
CA SER A 172 0.51 -1.07 -11.04
C SER A 172 0.39 -1.29 -12.56
N SER A 173 -0.24 -2.39 -12.98
CA SER A 173 -0.35 -2.76 -14.38
C SER A 173 -1.66 -3.49 -14.71
N SER A 174 -1.97 -3.60 -15.98
CA SER A 174 -3.12 -4.34 -16.50
C SER A 174 -3.09 -5.83 -16.18
N TYR A 175 -1.92 -6.43 -15.94
CA TYR A 175 -1.80 -7.84 -15.58
C TYR A 175 -2.57 -8.16 -14.29
N THR A 176 -2.34 -7.41 -13.23
CA THR A 176 -3.00 -7.66 -11.94
C THR A 176 -4.49 -7.33 -12.01
N ALA A 177 -4.88 -6.29 -12.76
CA ALA A 177 -6.29 -5.96 -13.00
C ALA A 177 -7.04 -7.14 -13.67
N LYS A 178 -6.43 -7.76 -14.68
CA LYS A 178 -6.98 -8.94 -15.37
C LYS A 178 -7.12 -10.13 -14.42
N LEU A 179 -6.08 -10.43 -13.66
CA LEU A 179 -6.07 -11.52 -12.69
C LEU A 179 -7.14 -11.30 -11.60
N ALA A 180 -7.25 -10.09 -11.07
CA ALA A 180 -8.25 -9.76 -10.05
C ALA A 180 -9.68 -9.90 -10.60
N ALA A 181 -9.93 -9.41 -11.82
CA ALA A 181 -11.22 -9.55 -12.48
C ALA A 181 -11.59 -11.02 -12.73
N GLU A 182 -10.64 -11.82 -13.20
CA GLU A 182 -10.83 -13.25 -13.48
C GLU A 182 -11.15 -14.04 -12.21
N LYS A 183 -10.43 -13.77 -11.12
CA LYS A 183 -10.61 -14.45 -9.83
C LYS A 183 -11.73 -13.86 -8.97
N GLY A 184 -12.38 -12.79 -9.41
CA GLY A 184 -13.44 -12.12 -8.65
C GLY A 184 -12.96 -11.57 -7.31
N LEU A 185 -11.78 -10.95 -7.28
CA LEU A 185 -11.16 -10.39 -6.07
C LEU A 185 -11.11 -8.86 -6.11
N PRO A 186 -11.14 -8.18 -4.97
CA PRO A 186 -10.86 -6.76 -4.86
C PRO A 186 -9.49 -6.39 -5.44
N PHE A 187 -9.38 -5.22 -6.04
CA PHE A 187 -8.19 -4.73 -6.71
C PHE A 187 -7.71 -3.40 -6.11
N SER A 188 -6.42 -3.32 -5.80
CA SER A 188 -5.76 -2.06 -5.44
C SER A 188 -4.75 -1.68 -6.52
N PHE A 189 -4.98 -0.52 -7.14
CA PHE A 189 -4.09 0.01 -8.17
C PHE A 189 -3.11 1.03 -7.59
N ALA A 190 -1.81 0.79 -7.76
CA ALA A 190 -0.75 1.67 -7.31
C ALA A 190 -0.45 2.79 -8.33
N HIS A 191 -1.28 3.85 -8.33
CA HIS A 191 -1.12 5.03 -9.17
C HIS A 191 0.20 5.76 -8.86
N PHE A 192 0.64 5.77 -7.61
CA PHE A 192 1.92 6.35 -7.22
C PHE A 192 3.14 5.68 -7.86
N ILE A 193 2.98 4.46 -8.42
CA ILE A 193 4.02 3.79 -9.20
C ILE A 193 3.84 4.06 -10.70
N ASN A 194 2.60 3.94 -11.20
CA ASN A 194 2.28 4.08 -12.62
C ASN A 194 0.96 4.83 -12.80
N ALA A 195 1.06 6.12 -13.08
CA ALA A 195 -0.12 6.97 -13.32
C ALA A 195 -0.74 6.78 -14.72
N TYR A 196 0.03 6.29 -15.70
CA TYR A 196 -0.40 6.28 -17.10
C TYR A 196 -1.42 5.18 -17.41
N ASP A 197 -1.20 3.97 -16.89
CA ASP A 197 -2.04 2.81 -17.19
C ASP A 197 -3.26 2.66 -16.28
N GLY A 198 -3.34 3.46 -15.21
CA GLY A 198 -4.29 3.25 -14.12
C GLY A 198 -5.75 3.24 -14.57
N ARG A 199 -6.16 4.24 -15.34
CA ARG A 199 -7.54 4.35 -15.82
C ARG A 199 -7.94 3.15 -16.68
N ALA A 200 -7.09 2.74 -17.59
CA ALA A 200 -7.34 1.59 -18.46
C ALA A 200 -7.41 0.27 -17.65
N ALA A 201 -6.50 0.11 -16.68
CA ALA A 201 -6.47 -1.08 -15.83
C ALA A 201 -7.71 -1.18 -14.93
N VAL A 202 -8.12 -0.10 -14.27
CA VAL A 202 -9.31 -0.06 -13.41
C VAL A 202 -10.59 -0.25 -14.25
N LYS A 203 -10.70 0.43 -15.41
CA LYS A 203 -11.83 0.25 -16.32
C LYS A 203 -11.95 -1.21 -16.75
N TYR A 204 -10.84 -1.84 -17.19
CA TYR A 204 -10.84 -3.24 -17.57
C TYR A 204 -11.34 -4.15 -16.43
N TYR A 205 -10.82 -3.93 -15.22
CA TYR A 205 -11.23 -4.69 -14.04
C TYR A 205 -12.74 -4.57 -13.78
N MET A 206 -13.28 -3.36 -13.80
CA MET A 206 -14.72 -3.11 -13.55
C MET A 206 -15.61 -3.76 -14.60
N GLU A 207 -15.22 -3.70 -15.88
CA GLU A 207 -15.99 -4.27 -17.01
C GLU A 207 -15.92 -5.80 -17.11
N HIS A 208 -14.83 -6.41 -16.59
CA HIS A 208 -14.58 -7.86 -16.75
C HIS A 208 -14.60 -8.62 -15.41
N PHE A 209 -15.00 -7.97 -14.33
CA PHE A 209 -15.10 -8.62 -13.03
C PHE A 209 -16.06 -9.81 -13.08
N LYS A 210 -15.58 -10.99 -12.68
CA LYS A 210 -16.39 -12.20 -12.55
C LYS A 210 -16.76 -12.38 -11.07
N PRO A 211 -18.05 -12.33 -10.69
CA PRO A 211 -18.45 -12.63 -9.33
C PRO A 211 -17.90 -13.97 -8.84
N SER A 212 -17.37 -14.01 -7.65
CA SER A 212 -16.87 -15.21 -6.99
C SER A 212 -17.74 -15.55 -5.78
N ILE A 213 -17.50 -16.70 -5.15
CA ILE A 213 -18.15 -17.04 -3.88
C ILE A 213 -17.76 -16.06 -2.76
N TYR A 214 -16.62 -15.39 -2.90
CA TYR A 214 -16.08 -14.44 -1.92
C TYR A 214 -16.59 -13.02 -2.12
N TYR A 215 -16.73 -12.58 -3.40
CA TYR A 215 -17.12 -11.22 -3.75
C TYR A 215 -18.09 -11.20 -4.93
N GLN A 216 -19.26 -10.62 -4.71
CA GLN A 216 -20.32 -10.53 -5.72
C GLN A 216 -20.23 -9.28 -6.60
N LYS A 217 -19.46 -8.27 -6.17
CA LYS A 217 -19.31 -6.98 -6.86
C LYS A 217 -17.83 -6.58 -6.90
N PRO A 218 -17.41 -5.87 -7.97
CA PRO A 218 -16.05 -5.34 -8.03
C PRO A 218 -15.82 -4.32 -6.92
N LYS A 219 -14.61 -4.29 -6.38
CA LYS A 219 -14.16 -3.31 -5.39
C LYS A 219 -12.76 -2.84 -5.74
N VAL A 220 -12.58 -1.52 -5.84
CA VAL A 220 -11.30 -0.90 -6.22
C VAL A 220 -10.88 0.13 -5.20
N VAL A 221 -9.58 0.14 -4.92
CA VAL A 221 -8.88 1.23 -4.23
C VAL A 221 -7.76 1.72 -5.14
N VAL A 222 -7.61 3.03 -5.29
CA VAL A 222 -6.47 3.62 -6.00
C VAL A 222 -5.53 4.25 -4.98
N SER A 223 -4.29 3.74 -4.93
CA SER A 223 -3.25 4.24 -4.03
C SER A 223 -2.46 5.34 -4.73
N ILE A 224 -2.45 6.56 -4.16
CA ILE A 224 -1.82 7.74 -4.73
C ILE A 224 -1.00 8.48 -3.67
N GLN A 225 0.14 9.04 -4.09
CA GLN A 225 0.94 9.85 -3.17
C GLN A 225 0.26 11.19 -2.93
N ALA A 226 0.28 11.67 -1.68
CA ALA A 226 -0.29 12.97 -1.31
C ALA A 226 0.60 13.70 -0.32
N VAL A 227 0.75 15.01 -0.54
CA VAL A 227 1.38 15.96 0.38
C VAL A 227 0.43 17.12 0.58
N THR A 228 -0.07 17.28 1.80
CA THR A 228 -1.05 18.32 2.16
C THR A 228 -0.52 19.17 3.31
N ALA A 229 -0.69 20.47 3.20
CA ALA A 229 -0.39 21.45 4.23
C ALA A 229 -1.48 22.53 4.28
N ALA A 230 -1.38 23.49 5.19
CA ALA A 230 -2.40 24.53 5.35
C ALA A 230 -2.60 25.40 4.10
N THR A 231 -1.53 25.61 3.30
CA THR A 231 -1.56 26.34 2.02
C THR A 231 -0.88 25.54 0.91
N ASP A 232 -1.17 25.90 -0.34
CA ASP A 232 -0.55 25.28 -1.52
C ASP A 232 0.97 25.50 -1.53
N GLU A 233 1.44 26.69 -1.14
CA GLU A 233 2.87 27.03 -1.09
C GLU A 233 3.61 26.18 -0.06
N GLN A 234 3.01 25.96 1.13
CA GLN A 234 3.59 25.11 2.16
C GLN A 234 3.65 23.65 1.70
N ALA A 235 2.59 23.16 1.06
CA ALA A 235 2.56 21.80 0.53
C ALA A 235 3.61 21.59 -0.57
N GLU A 236 3.77 22.56 -1.48
CA GLU A 236 4.80 22.54 -2.53
C GLU A 236 6.22 22.51 -1.93
N GLU A 237 6.47 23.28 -0.87
CA GLU A 237 7.76 23.25 -0.18
C GLU A 237 8.04 21.87 0.44
N ILE A 238 7.08 21.29 1.16
CA ILE A 238 7.19 19.97 1.78
C ILE A 238 7.40 18.88 0.72
N ALA A 239 6.70 18.97 -0.42
CA ALA A 239 6.77 17.99 -1.49
C ALA A 239 8.16 17.85 -2.13
N LYS A 240 9.02 18.87 -2.05
CA LYS A 240 10.40 18.81 -2.57
C LYS A 240 11.19 17.63 -2.02
N SER A 241 11.01 17.28 -0.74
CA SER A 241 11.67 16.11 -0.13
C SER A 241 11.26 14.81 -0.81
N ALA A 242 9.96 14.61 -1.03
CA ALA A 242 9.44 13.43 -1.70
C ALA A 242 9.87 13.38 -3.19
N ASP A 243 9.82 14.50 -3.89
CA ASP A 243 10.26 14.61 -5.29
C ASP A 243 11.71 14.17 -5.45
N TRP A 244 12.59 14.72 -4.64
CA TRP A 244 14.01 14.37 -4.69
C TRP A 244 14.28 12.94 -4.25
N ALA A 245 13.58 12.44 -3.22
CA ALA A 245 13.71 11.05 -2.82
C ALA A 245 13.40 10.10 -3.98
N VAL A 246 12.30 10.33 -4.70
CA VAL A 246 11.91 9.51 -5.87
C VAL A 246 12.97 9.59 -6.97
N ILE A 247 13.43 10.78 -7.33
CA ILE A 247 14.46 10.98 -8.38
C ILE A 247 15.76 10.28 -8.02
N LEU A 248 16.22 10.38 -6.78
CA LEU A 248 17.46 9.77 -6.34
C LEU A 248 17.37 8.24 -6.32
N ILE A 249 16.24 7.69 -5.86
CA ILE A 249 15.97 6.25 -5.90
C ILE A 249 15.98 5.74 -7.34
N GLU A 250 15.26 6.41 -8.24
CA GLU A 250 15.21 6.05 -9.67
C GLU A 250 16.57 6.17 -10.36
N SER A 251 17.45 7.04 -9.84
CA SER A 251 18.83 7.20 -10.32
C SER A 251 19.81 6.21 -9.70
N GLY A 252 19.35 5.29 -8.83
CA GLY A 252 20.20 4.30 -8.16
C GLY A 252 21.09 4.87 -7.05
N VAL A 253 20.78 6.09 -6.57
CA VAL A 253 21.51 6.71 -5.46
C VAL A 253 21.09 6.05 -4.14
N ALA A 254 22.07 5.57 -3.38
CA ALA A 254 21.83 5.02 -2.05
C ALA A 254 21.53 6.15 -1.06
N LEU A 255 20.27 6.27 -0.66
CA LEU A 255 19.85 7.20 0.39
C LEU A 255 20.00 6.55 1.77
N LYS A 256 20.34 7.35 2.78
CA LYS A 256 20.33 6.92 4.20
C LYS A 256 18.98 7.12 4.86
N GLY A 257 18.09 7.91 4.26
CA GLY A 257 16.75 8.28 4.69
C GLY A 257 16.12 9.23 3.67
N ILE A 258 14.84 9.56 3.85
CA ILE A 258 14.18 10.59 3.05
C ILE A 258 14.84 11.94 3.37
N PRO A 259 15.34 12.68 2.36
CA PRO A 259 16.07 13.91 2.59
C PRO A 259 15.20 15.01 3.22
N SER A 260 15.76 15.77 4.14
CA SER A 260 15.12 16.98 4.69
C SER A 260 15.10 18.11 3.67
N LEU A 261 14.27 19.13 3.90
CA LEU A 261 14.25 20.34 3.06
C LEU A 261 15.61 21.03 3.03
N ASN A 262 16.33 21.04 4.16
CA ASN A 262 17.67 21.60 4.21
C ASN A 262 18.66 20.84 3.31
N THR A 263 18.59 19.52 3.27
CA THR A 263 19.40 18.70 2.37
C THR A 263 19.01 18.93 0.93
N VAL A 264 17.71 18.95 0.62
CA VAL A 264 17.19 19.21 -0.73
C VAL A 264 17.60 20.56 -1.30
N SER A 265 17.68 21.60 -0.45
CA SER A 265 18.10 22.94 -0.88
C SER A 265 19.55 23.00 -1.41
N GLN A 266 20.35 21.97 -1.08
CA GLN A 266 21.74 21.83 -1.53
C GLN A 266 21.88 21.02 -2.82
N PHE A 267 20.82 20.39 -3.31
CA PHE A 267 20.86 19.59 -4.54
C PHE A 267 20.92 20.48 -5.79
N PRO A 268 21.62 20.03 -6.84
CA PRO A 268 21.74 20.79 -8.07
C PRO A 268 20.38 20.96 -8.74
N GLN A 269 20.07 22.19 -9.16
CA GLN A 269 18.82 22.54 -9.85
C GLN A 269 19.01 22.38 -11.38
N GLU A 270 19.52 21.24 -11.81
CA GLU A 270 19.75 20.97 -13.23
C GLU A 270 18.42 20.77 -13.98
N PRO A 271 18.30 21.27 -15.23
CA PRO A 271 17.06 21.18 -16.00
C PRO A 271 16.50 19.76 -16.14
N ASP A 272 17.38 18.76 -16.29
CA ASP A 272 16.97 17.35 -16.44
C ASP A 272 16.30 16.81 -15.19
N PHE A 273 16.81 17.14 -14.01
CA PHE A 273 16.17 16.74 -12.74
C PHE A 273 14.81 17.41 -12.54
N LEU A 274 14.73 18.71 -12.83
CA LEU A 274 13.47 19.46 -12.74
C LEU A 274 12.40 18.93 -13.70
N GLU A 275 12.81 18.56 -14.92
CA GLU A 275 11.89 17.93 -15.88
C GLU A 275 11.39 16.56 -15.40
N ARG A 276 12.26 15.74 -14.80
CA ARG A 276 11.87 14.45 -14.22
C ARG A 276 10.92 14.65 -13.05
N ILE A 277 11.18 15.60 -12.15
CA ILE A 277 10.27 15.96 -11.06
C ILE A 277 8.90 16.33 -11.63
N ARG A 278 8.84 17.20 -12.63
CA ARG A 278 7.59 17.62 -13.27
C ARG A 278 6.82 16.43 -13.88
N LYS A 279 7.51 15.50 -14.53
CA LYS A 279 6.90 14.27 -15.06
C LYS A 279 6.36 13.36 -13.95
N ASN A 280 7.05 13.30 -12.81
CA ASN A 280 6.64 12.48 -11.68
C ASN A 280 5.45 13.07 -10.90
N ARG A 281 5.16 14.37 -11.06
CA ARG A 281 4.05 15.05 -10.37
C ARG A 281 2.66 14.55 -10.80
N ASN A 282 2.51 13.83 -11.89
CA ASN A 282 1.25 13.15 -12.24
C ASN A 282 0.91 11.96 -11.30
N ARG A 283 1.84 11.55 -10.44
CA ARG A 283 1.68 10.46 -9.45
C ARG A 283 1.43 10.96 -8.03
N ILE A 284 1.48 12.29 -7.82
CA ILE A 284 1.48 12.93 -6.51
C ILE A 284 0.44 14.05 -6.49
N LEU A 285 -0.43 14.07 -5.48
CA LEU A 285 -1.30 15.20 -5.17
C LEU A 285 -0.56 16.14 -4.22
N VAL A 286 -0.51 17.41 -4.54
CA VAL A 286 0.16 18.41 -3.70
C VAL A 286 -0.73 19.64 -3.57
N GLY A 287 -0.92 20.12 -2.36
CA GLY A 287 -1.66 21.36 -2.14
C GLY A 287 -2.32 21.45 -0.77
N SER A 288 -3.07 22.53 -0.61
CA SER A 288 -3.99 22.73 0.51
C SER A 288 -5.10 21.67 0.52
N PRO A 289 -5.84 21.52 1.62
CA PRO A 289 -6.96 20.57 1.69
C PRO A 289 -7.98 20.77 0.57
N ALA A 290 -8.25 22.01 0.20
CA ALA A 290 -9.18 22.34 -0.89
C ALA A 290 -8.65 21.89 -2.26
N THR A 291 -7.36 22.13 -2.52
CA THR A 291 -6.68 21.74 -3.77
C THR A 291 -6.61 20.22 -3.90
N VAL A 292 -6.17 19.51 -2.85
CA VAL A 292 -6.10 18.04 -2.88
C VAL A 292 -7.48 17.42 -2.99
N LYS A 293 -8.50 17.99 -2.36
CA LYS A 293 -9.88 17.53 -2.48
C LYS A 293 -10.39 17.64 -3.92
N ALA A 294 -10.18 18.79 -4.57
CA ALA A 294 -10.57 18.97 -5.97
C ALA A 294 -9.84 17.97 -6.89
N GLN A 295 -8.54 17.75 -6.69
CA GLN A 295 -7.77 16.75 -7.45
C GLN A 295 -8.30 15.32 -7.25
N LEU A 296 -8.68 14.95 -6.02
CA LEU A 296 -9.28 13.64 -5.73
C LEU A 296 -10.68 13.49 -6.35
N GLU A 297 -11.49 14.55 -6.38
CA GLU A 297 -12.81 14.57 -7.05
C GLU A 297 -12.66 14.39 -8.58
N GLU A 298 -11.67 15.02 -9.20
CA GLU A 298 -11.35 14.79 -10.61
C GLU A 298 -10.91 13.35 -10.89
N LEU A 299 -10.06 12.79 -10.02
CA LEU A 299 -9.63 11.41 -10.13
C LEU A 299 -10.78 10.44 -9.87
N GLN A 300 -11.67 10.73 -8.93
CA GLN A 300 -12.88 9.94 -8.69
C GLN A 300 -13.72 9.83 -9.96
N ALA A 301 -13.97 10.94 -10.62
CA ALA A 301 -14.70 10.96 -11.89
C ALA A 301 -13.96 10.16 -12.98
N ALA A 302 -12.63 10.32 -13.07
CA ALA A 302 -11.81 9.67 -14.08
C ALA A 302 -11.68 8.15 -13.90
N TYR A 303 -11.63 7.67 -12.66
CA TYR A 303 -11.53 6.24 -12.31
C TYR A 303 -12.89 5.58 -12.07
N SER A 304 -13.93 6.38 -11.79
CA SER A 304 -15.28 5.89 -11.37
C SER A 304 -15.20 5.00 -10.13
N ILE A 305 -14.49 5.45 -9.08
CA ILE A 305 -14.28 4.73 -7.83
C ILE A 305 -14.66 5.60 -6.63
N ASP A 306 -14.81 4.97 -5.45
CA ASP A 306 -15.20 5.66 -4.23
C ASP A 306 -14.11 5.70 -3.14
N GLU A 307 -13.00 4.99 -3.30
CA GLU A 307 -11.98 4.91 -2.28
C GLU A 307 -10.57 5.20 -2.82
N PHE A 308 -9.86 6.14 -2.16
CA PHE A 308 -8.44 6.41 -2.38
C PHE A 308 -7.62 6.07 -1.16
N MET A 309 -6.45 5.49 -1.40
CA MET A 309 -5.46 5.20 -0.38
C MET A 309 -4.26 6.13 -0.53
N LEU A 310 -4.07 6.99 0.45
CA LEU A 310 -3.05 8.03 0.41
C LEU A 310 -1.71 7.50 0.94
N VAL A 311 -0.64 7.81 0.20
CA VAL A 311 0.74 7.48 0.56
C VAL A 311 1.49 8.78 0.78
N SER A 312 2.30 8.90 1.83
CA SER A 312 3.14 10.08 2.06
C SER A 312 4.57 9.71 2.42
N LEU A 313 5.52 10.31 1.70
CA LEU A 313 6.96 10.26 1.98
C LEU A 313 7.46 11.53 2.68
N THR A 314 6.59 12.33 3.27
CA THR A 314 6.97 13.51 4.06
C THR A 314 7.90 13.09 5.20
N PRO A 315 9.14 13.65 5.28
CA PRO A 315 10.12 13.22 6.27
C PRO A 315 9.82 13.73 7.69
N ASP A 316 9.19 14.89 7.80
CA ASP A 316 8.73 15.43 9.08
C ASP A 316 7.43 14.76 9.49
N TYR A 317 7.48 14.02 10.59
CA TYR A 317 6.37 13.21 11.06
C TYR A 317 5.16 14.05 11.50
N GLU A 318 5.38 15.19 12.15
CA GLU A 318 4.30 16.07 12.61
C GLU A 318 3.60 16.74 11.42
N GLN A 319 4.37 17.18 10.42
CA GLN A 319 3.80 17.68 9.15
C GLN A 319 3.00 16.59 8.42
N LYS A 320 3.48 15.36 8.44
CA LYS A 320 2.77 14.21 7.84
C LYS A 320 1.42 13.98 8.54
N ILE A 321 1.40 13.95 9.86
CA ILE A 321 0.15 13.81 10.64
C ILE A 321 -0.79 14.99 10.37
N GLU A 322 -0.27 16.21 10.37
CA GLU A 322 -1.09 17.39 10.13
C GLU A 322 -1.74 17.35 8.74
N GLY A 323 -1.01 16.94 7.71
CA GLY A 323 -1.56 16.74 6.37
C GLY A 323 -2.76 15.77 6.35
N TYR A 324 -2.65 14.63 7.05
CA TYR A 324 -3.77 13.69 7.19
C TYR A 324 -4.93 14.27 8.01
N ARG A 325 -4.67 15.06 9.07
CA ARG A 325 -5.71 15.72 9.85
C ARG A 325 -6.50 16.71 9.02
N LEU A 326 -5.81 17.56 8.27
CA LEU A 326 -6.41 18.53 7.36
C LEU A 326 -7.28 17.87 6.28
N LEU A 327 -6.85 16.74 5.74
CA LEU A 327 -7.66 15.97 4.78
C LEU A 327 -8.88 15.33 5.44
N ALA A 328 -8.75 14.76 6.64
CA ALA A 328 -9.88 14.20 7.36
C ALA A 328 -10.97 15.24 7.61
N GLU A 329 -10.58 16.47 8.00
CA GLU A 329 -11.49 17.60 8.17
C GLU A 329 -12.17 18.01 6.84
N ALA A 330 -11.39 18.14 5.75
CA ALA A 330 -11.90 18.53 4.44
C ALA A 330 -12.91 17.53 3.86
N PHE A 331 -12.77 16.25 4.18
CA PHE A 331 -13.69 15.18 3.76
C PHE A 331 -14.75 14.83 4.80
N ASN A 332 -14.77 15.51 5.97
CA ASN A 332 -15.69 15.24 7.08
C ASN A 332 -15.66 13.76 7.50
N LEU A 333 -14.46 13.19 7.64
CA LEU A 333 -14.30 11.83 8.19
C LEU A 333 -14.68 11.84 9.68
N ASN A 334 -15.40 10.80 10.15
CA ASN A 334 -15.92 10.68 11.53
C ASN A 334 -15.60 9.31 12.15
#